data_31ff843d5b1c9b5baf60666d39680eec
#
_entry.id   31ff843d5b1c9b5baf60666d39680eec
#
_cell.length_a   1.000
_cell.length_b   1.000
_cell.length_c   1.000
_cell.angle_alpha   90.00
_cell.angle_beta   90.00
_cell.angle_gamma   90.00
#
_symmetry.space_group_name_H-M   'P 1'
#
loop_
_entity.id
_entity.type
_entity.pdbx_description
1 polymer ?
#
loop_
_entity_poly.entity_id
_entity_poly.type
_entity_poly.pdbx_seq_one_letter_code
_entity_poly.pdbx_strand_id
1 'polypeptide(L)' 'MIEAVVALLMFVQGEIKEARIQESMAMCLRGKREAERQYSESVSYKCIKSQAELESNIDGSLSIKKLILN' A
#
# COMPACT_ATOMS: atom_id res chain seq x y z
N MET A 1 -5.00 -6.20 15.12
CA MET A 1 -6.32 -5.97 14.51
C MET A 1 -6.22 -6.27 13.02
N ILE A 2 -7.12 -7.11 12.51
CA ILE A 2 -7.11 -7.50 11.09
C ILE A 2 -8.31 -6.88 10.41
N GLU A 3 -8.10 -6.14 9.34
CA GLU A 3 -9.17 -5.49 8.59
C GLU A 3 -8.91 -5.57 7.10
N ALA A 4 -9.99 -5.51 6.31
CA ALA A 4 -9.89 -5.37 4.86
C ALA A 4 -9.51 -3.93 4.53
N VAL A 5 -8.46 -3.77 3.75
CA VAL A 5 -7.94 -2.44 3.37
C VAL A 5 -7.63 -2.39 1.87
N VAL A 6 -7.62 -1.18 1.33
CA VAL A 6 -7.03 -0.93 0.02
C VAL A 6 -5.60 -0.47 0.26
N ALA A 7 -4.64 -1.13 -0.36
CA ALA A 7 -3.23 -0.83 -0.16
C ALA A 7 -2.54 -0.51 -1.48
N LEU A 8 -1.69 0.49 -1.44
CA LEU A 8 -0.77 0.82 -2.52
C LEU A 8 0.57 0.16 -2.21
N LEU A 9 0.97 -0.76 -3.05
CA LEU A 9 2.24 -1.48 -2.91
C LEU A 9 3.28 -0.90 -3.84
N MET A 10 4.48 -0.69 -3.31
CA MET A 10 5.65 -0.28 -4.09
C MET A 10 6.60 -1.47 -4.22
N PHE A 11 6.86 -1.86 -5.45
CA PHE A 11 7.80 -2.94 -5.77
C PHE A 11 9.08 -2.36 -6.34
N VAL A 12 10.20 -2.86 -5.85
CA VAL A 12 11.52 -2.54 -6.42
C VAL A 12 12.17 -3.86 -6.75
N GLN A 13 12.48 -4.07 -8.02
CA GLN A 13 13.08 -5.31 -8.52
C GLN A 13 12.29 -6.57 -8.12
N GLY A 14 10.95 -6.47 -8.16
CA GLY A 14 10.07 -7.60 -7.84
C GLY A 14 9.79 -7.81 -6.36
N GLU A 15 10.38 -7.01 -5.47
CA GLU A 15 10.16 -7.10 -4.04
C GLU A 15 9.31 -5.94 -3.52
N ILE A 16 8.41 -6.24 -2.59
CA ILE A 16 7.61 -5.20 -1.94
C ILE A 16 8.50 -4.42 -0.97
N LYS A 17 8.68 -3.13 -1.23
CA LYS A 17 9.45 -2.24 -0.35
C LYS A 17 8.58 -1.38 0.53
N GLU A 18 7.35 -1.13 0.12
CA GLU A 18 6.44 -0.28 0.87
C GLU A 18 5.00 -0.71 0.63
N ALA A 19 4.18 -0.60 1.66
CA ALA A 19 2.74 -0.81 1.57
C ALA A 19 2.05 0.31 2.35
N ARG A 20 1.14 1.04 1.69
CA ARG A 20 0.42 2.15 2.30
C ARG A 20 -1.08 1.92 2.22
N ILE A 21 -1.78 2.20 3.32
CA ILE A 21 -3.23 2.13 3.36
C ILE A 21 -3.80 3.33 2.62
N GLN A 22 -4.77 3.07 1.74
CA GLN A 22 -5.51 4.11 1.02
C GLN A 22 -6.97 4.09 1.45
N GLU A 23 -7.64 5.23 1.38
CA GLU A 23 -9.05 5.34 1.77
C GLU A 23 -9.98 4.60 0.82
N SER A 24 -9.63 4.53 -0.46
CA SER A 24 -10.43 3.87 -1.46
C SER A 24 -9.56 3.44 -2.64
N MET A 25 -10.10 2.57 -3.48
CA MET A 25 -9.41 2.14 -4.70
C MET A 25 -9.16 3.32 -5.64
N ALA A 26 -10.09 4.26 -5.73
CA ALA A 26 -9.91 5.46 -6.56
C ALA A 26 -8.71 6.30 -6.10
N MET A 27 -8.58 6.50 -4.79
CA MET A 27 -7.43 7.21 -4.21
C MET A 27 -6.13 6.46 -4.42
N CYS A 28 -6.17 5.14 -4.32
CA CYS A 28 -5.01 4.29 -4.56
C CYS A 28 -4.52 4.42 -6.00
N LEU A 29 -5.42 4.34 -6.97
CA LEU A 29 -5.08 4.47 -8.39
C LEU A 29 -4.53 5.84 -8.72
N ARG A 30 -5.06 6.88 -8.09
CA ARG A 30 -4.56 8.24 -8.25
C ARG A 30 -3.14 8.39 -7.74
N GLY A 31 -2.87 7.90 -6.55
CA GLY A 31 -1.53 7.89 -5.96
C GLY A 31 -0.56 7.06 -6.79
N LYS A 32 -1.02 5.93 -7.33
CA LYS A 32 -0.24 5.08 -8.21
C LYS A 32 0.22 5.84 -9.46
N ARG A 33 -0.71 6.56 -10.12
CA ARG A 33 -0.36 7.35 -11.32
C ARG A 33 0.65 8.43 -11.02
N GLU A 34 0.47 9.14 -9.92
CA GLU A 34 1.39 10.20 -9.51
C GLU A 34 2.79 9.66 -9.22
N ALA A 35 2.85 8.52 -8.52
CA ALA A 35 4.12 7.87 -8.19
C ALA A 35 4.84 7.35 -9.43
N GLU A 36 4.12 6.75 -10.37
CA GLU A 36 4.70 6.21 -11.60
C GLU A 36 5.35 7.29 -12.48
N ARG A 37 4.90 8.53 -12.37
CA ARG A 37 5.50 9.65 -13.09
C ARG A 37 6.85 10.07 -12.53
N GLN A 38 7.15 9.74 -11.27
CA GLN A 38 8.32 10.23 -10.56
C GLN A 38 9.45 9.22 -10.50
N TYR A 39 9.18 7.95 -10.78
CA TYR A 39 10.15 6.88 -10.58
C TYR A 39 10.52 6.17 -11.86
N SER A 40 11.66 5.49 -11.83
CA SER A 40 12.23 4.78 -12.97
C SER A 40 11.50 3.44 -13.23
N GLU A 41 11.88 2.78 -14.33
CA GLU A 41 11.32 1.50 -14.73
C GLU A 41 11.56 0.36 -13.74
N SER A 42 12.56 0.50 -12.87
CA SER A 42 12.84 -0.52 -11.84
C SER A 42 11.84 -0.52 -10.70
N VAL A 43 10.99 0.51 -10.61
CA VAL A 43 9.98 0.64 -9.57
C VAL A 43 8.60 0.47 -10.18
N SER A 44 7.78 -0.38 -9.58
CA SER A 44 6.39 -0.56 -10.01
C SER A 44 5.45 -0.41 -8.82
N TYR A 45 4.19 -0.13 -9.13
CA TYR A 45 3.16 0.08 -8.12
C TYR A 45 1.95 -0.78 -8.43
N LYS A 46 1.27 -1.22 -7.38
CA LYS A 46 0.06 -2.02 -7.52
C LYS A 46 -0.93 -1.63 -6.43
N CYS A 47 -2.20 -1.47 -6.82
CA CYS A 47 -3.30 -1.29 -5.88
C CYS A 47 -3.98 -2.62 -5.66
N ILE A 48 -4.13 -3.00 -4.40
CA ILE A 48 -4.84 -4.24 -4.03
C ILE A 48 -5.86 -3.96 -2.95
N LYS A 49 -6.89 -4.81 -2.89
CA LYS A 49 -7.80 -4.86 -1.76
C LYS A 49 -7.56 -6.19 -1.06
N SER A 50 -7.12 -6.15 0.18
CA SER A 50 -6.74 -7.35 0.92
C SER A 50 -6.92 -7.12 2.41
N GLN A 51 -6.73 -8.18 3.19
CA GLN A 51 -6.70 -8.08 4.63
C GLN A 51 -5.30 -7.72 5.10
N ALA A 52 -5.23 -6.95 6.17
CA ALA A 52 -3.96 -6.59 6.77
C ALA A 52 -4.09 -6.58 8.29
N GLU A 53 -3.03 -6.99 8.95
CA GLU A 53 -2.89 -6.79 10.39
C GLU A 53 -2.37 -5.37 10.61
N LEU A 54 -3.14 -4.59 11.39
CA LEU A 54 -2.85 -3.18 11.62
C LEU A 54 -2.33 -2.97 13.03
N GLU A 55 -1.52 -1.94 13.19
CA GLU A 55 -1.08 -1.47 14.51
C GLU A 55 -1.32 0.02 14.64
N SER A 56 -1.63 0.44 15.88
CA SER A 56 -1.84 1.86 16.18
C SER A 56 -0.51 2.54 16.44
N ASN A 57 -0.35 3.72 15.89
CA ASN A 57 0.81 4.57 16.16
C ASN A 57 0.50 5.54 17.31
N ILE A 58 1.52 6.16 17.85
CA ILE A 58 1.39 7.10 18.97
C ILE A 58 0.47 8.27 18.64
N ASP A 59 0.45 8.71 17.40
CA ASP A 59 -0.40 9.82 16.92
C ASP A 59 -1.84 9.41 16.60
N GLY A 60 -2.20 8.15 16.84
CA GLY A 60 -3.55 7.64 16.57
C GLY A 60 -3.76 7.11 15.17
N SER A 61 -2.78 7.23 14.28
CA SER A 61 -2.89 6.66 12.95
C SER A 61 -2.66 5.15 12.97
N LEU A 62 -3.06 4.47 11.89
CA LEU A 62 -2.87 3.04 11.74
C LEU A 62 -1.82 2.76 10.67
N SER A 63 -0.96 1.78 10.93
CA SER A 63 0.01 1.28 9.98
C SER A 63 -0.19 -0.19 9.73
N ILE A 64 0.21 -0.66 8.56
CA ILE A 64 0.18 -2.08 8.23
C ILE A 64 1.35 -2.75 8.95
N LYS A 65 1.04 -3.63 9.90
CA LYS A 65 2.03 -4.47 10.55
C LYS A 65 2.38 -5.67 9.67
N LYS A 66 1.37 -6.27 9.07
CA LYS A 66 1.52 -7.41 8.19
C LYS A 66 0.41 -7.41 7.15
N LEU A 67 0.78 -7.54 5.89
CA LEU A 67 -0.20 -7.67 4.81
C LEU A 67 -0.50 -9.15 4.59
N ILE A 68 -1.78 -9.49 4.63
CA ILE A 68 -2.23 -10.87 4.43
C ILE A 68 -2.60 -11.01 2.95
N LEU A 69 -1.74 -11.69 2.22
CA LEU A 69 -1.93 -11.94 0.80
C LEU A 69 -2.40 -13.39 0.61
N ASN A 70 -3.47 -13.53 -0.13
CA ASN A 70 -4.00 -14.84 -0.51
C ASN A 70 -3.45 -15.30 -1.85
#